data_09adef9ce349dca9a0110cbb5980e4ac
#
_entry.id   09adef9ce349dca9a0110cbb5980e4ac
#
_cell.length_a   1.000
_cell.length_b   1.000
_cell.length_c   1.000
_cell.angle_alpha   90.00
_cell.angle_beta   90.00
_cell.angle_gamma   90.00
#
_symmetry.space_group_name_H-M   'P 1'
#
loop_
_entity.id
_entity.type
_entity.pdbx_description
1 polymer ?
#
loop_
_entity_poly.entity_id
_entity_poly.type
_entity_poly.pdbx_seq_one_letter_code
_entity_poly.pdbx_strand_id
1 'polypeptide(L)'
;IIDLFSESDKNLEFSIIDQKGNVLNSSDTMLSKGFNTISILPIINVGINDKKLKKLSFSTNKASDGNIYFGKGKYKFRINNEIKAFNIN
;
A
#
# COMPACT_ATOMS: atom_id res chain seq x y z
N ILE A 1 9.67 -3.66 -0.85
CA ILE A 1 10.66 -3.02 0.03
C ILE A 1 10.90 -1.60 -0.45
N ILE A 2 10.81 -0.66 0.46
CA ILE A 2 11.00 0.76 0.19
C ILE A 2 12.07 1.30 1.12
N ASP A 3 13.06 1.98 0.56
CA ASP A 3 14.11 2.63 1.33
C ASP A 3 13.79 4.12 1.46
N LEU A 4 13.83 4.61 2.69
CA LEU A 4 13.53 6.00 3.00
C LEU A 4 14.59 6.60 3.91
N PHE A 5 14.91 7.86 3.67
CA PHE A 5 15.76 8.64 4.56
C PHE A 5 14.90 9.54 5.45
N SER A 6 15.15 9.54 6.74
CA SER A 6 14.47 10.42 7.68
C SER A 6 15.46 11.28 8.44
N GLU A 7 15.17 12.58 8.56
CA GLU A 7 16.02 13.52 9.29
C GLU A 7 15.87 13.39 10.80
N SER A 8 14.80 12.77 11.25
CA SER A 8 14.49 12.60 12.67
C SER A 8 13.64 11.36 12.89
N ASP A 9 13.54 10.92 14.14
CA ASP A 9 12.60 9.87 14.51
C ASP A 9 11.17 10.44 14.37
N LYS A 10 10.33 9.73 13.61
CA LYS A 10 8.95 10.16 13.39
C LYS A 10 8.05 9.02 12.98
N ASN A 11 6.74 9.20 13.15
CA ASN A 11 5.75 8.28 12.62
C ASN A 11 5.44 8.65 11.17
N LEU A 12 5.44 7.64 10.30
CA LEU A 12 5.12 7.81 8.88
C LEU A 12 3.79 7.14 8.57
N GLU A 13 2.87 7.91 8.01
CA GLU A 13 1.62 7.38 7.47
C GLU A 13 1.74 7.23 5.97
N PHE A 14 1.28 6.10 5.43
CA PHE A 14 1.31 5.86 3.99
C PHE A 14 0.07 5.10 3.52
N SER A 15 -0.21 5.22 2.24
CA SER A 15 -1.34 4.55 1.60
C SER A 15 -0.92 3.97 0.26
N ILE A 16 -1.55 2.87 -0.14
CA ILE A 16 -1.37 2.28 -1.46
C ILE A 16 -2.69 2.41 -2.21
N ILE A 17 -2.62 2.95 -3.42
CA ILE A 17 -3.78 3.31 -4.23
C ILE A 17 -3.67 2.58 -5.57
N ASP A 18 -4.80 2.06 -6.07
CA ASP A 18 -4.84 1.44 -7.39
C ASP A 18 -4.96 2.50 -8.50
N GLN A 19 -5.01 2.06 -9.76
CA GLN A 19 -5.12 2.97 -10.91
C GLN A 19 -6.40 3.79 -10.92
N LYS A 20 -7.44 3.30 -10.28
CA LYS A 20 -8.74 3.97 -10.23
C LYS A 20 -8.87 4.94 -9.04
N GLY A 21 -7.82 5.06 -8.23
CA GLY A 21 -7.84 5.93 -7.07
C GLY A 21 -8.41 5.29 -5.80
N ASN A 22 -8.65 3.98 -5.79
CA ASN A 22 -9.12 3.30 -4.60
C ASN A 22 -7.97 3.08 -3.62
N VAL A 23 -8.16 3.44 -2.36
CA VAL A 23 -7.19 3.16 -1.30
C VAL A 23 -7.33 1.68 -0.92
N LEU A 24 -6.27 0.92 -1.11
CA LEU A 24 -6.25 -0.52 -0.85
C LEU A 24 -5.60 -0.85 0.48
N ASN A 25 -4.60 -0.07 0.86
CA ASN A 25 -3.85 -0.28 2.10
C ASN A 25 -3.55 1.06 2.72
N SER A 26 -3.75 1.18 4.01
CA SER A 26 -3.40 2.38 4.78
C SER A 26 -2.73 1.91 6.05
N SER A 27 -1.51 2.38 6.28
CA SER A 27 -0.68 1.90 7.39
C SER A 27 0.19 3.02 7.91
N ASP A 28 0.80 2.78 9.07
CA ASP A 28 1.80 3.68 9.61
C ASP A 28 2.99 2.87 10.12
N THR A 29 4.14 3.52 10.21
CA THR A 29 5.34 2.92 10.75
C THR A 29 6.22 4.01 11.39
N MET A 30 7.02 3.59 12.36
CA MET A 30 8.00 4.50 12.97
C MET A 30 9.28 4.50 12.16
N LEU A 31 9.74 5.69 11.80
CA LEU A 31 11.04 5.88 11.16
C LEU A 31 12.06 6.33 12.20
N SER A 32 13.25 5.77 12.11
CA SER A 32 14.41 6.24 12.86
C SER A 32 15.19 7.25 12.03
N LYS A 33 15.89 8.14 12.70
CA LYS A 33 16.81 9.05 12.01
C LYS A 33 17.81 8.26 11.17
N GLY A 34 17.96 8.63 9.91
CA GLY A 34 18.83 7.96 8.95
C GLY A 34 18.05 7.18 7.91
N PHE A 35 18.69 6.13 7.38
CA PHE A 35 18.06 5.28 6.36
C PHE A 35 17.17 4.22 7.01
N ASN A 36 15.99 4.02 6.41
CA ASN A 36 15.02 3.02 6.85
C ASN A 36 14.61 2.15 5.67
N THR A 37 14.42 0.86 5.93
CA THR A 37 13.86 -0.07 4.94
C THR A 37 12.49 -0.50 5.42
N ILE A 38 11.47 -0.29 4.60
CA ILE A 38 10.09 -0.64 4.92
C ILE A 38 9.63 -1.77 4.01
N SER A 39 9.13 -2.84 4.61
CA SER A 39 8.48 -3.93 3.89
C SER A 39 6.98 -3.76 3.96
N ILE A 40 6.32 -3.77 2.81
CA ILE A 40 4.86 -3.62 2.71
C ILE A 40 4.29 -4.89 2.13
N LEU A 41 3.33 -5.50 2.84
CA LEU A 41 2.59 -6.63 2.32
C LEU A 41 1.54 -6.14 1.33
N PRO A 42 1.43 -6.77 0.15
CA PRO A 42 0.47 -6.33 -0.87
C PRO A 42 -0.94 -6.84 -0.56
N ILE A 43 -1.45 -6.52 0.62
CA ILE A 43 -2.78 -6.95 1.07
C ILE A 43 -3.69 -5.74 1.24
N ILE A 44 -4.98 -5.97 1.05
CA ILE A 44 -6.01 -4.96 1.30
C ILE A 44 -6.32 -4.98 2.79
N ASN A 45 -6.05 -3.88 3.48
CA ASN A 45 -6.31 -3.75 4.91
C ASN A 45 -7.34 -2.67 5.26
N VAL A 46 -7.93 -2.02 4.25
CA VAL A 46 -9.03 -1.07 4.47
C VAL A 46 -10.37 -1.80 4.33
N GLY A 47 -11.39 -1.33 5.04
CA GLY A 47 -12.72 -1.92 4.94
C GLY A 47 -13.33 -1.71 3.56
N ILE A 48 -13.29 -2.72 2.72
CA ILE A 48 -13.85 -2.68 1.37
C ILE A 48 -15.01 -3.70 1.29
N ASN A 49 -16.18 -3.24 0.87
CA ASN A 49 -17.33 -4.12 0.68
C ASN A 49 -17.27 -4.81 -0.70
N ASP A 50 -18.17 -5.76 -0.95
CA ASP A 50 -18.20 -6.53 -2.19
C ASP A 50 -18.39 -5.66 -3.42
N LYS A 51 -19.15 -4.58 -3.32
CA LYS A 51 -19.33 -3.63 -4.44
C LYS A 51 -18.01 -2.97 -4.82
N LYS A 52 -17.22 -2.55 -3.84
CA LYS A 52 -15.92 -1.94 -4.09
C LYS A 52 -14.92 -2.93 -4.63
N LEU A 53 -14.95 -4.18 -4.16
CA LEU A 53 -14.07 -5.23 -4.69
C LEU A 53 -14.29 -5.43 -6.19
N LYS A 54 -15.53 -5.40 -6.65
CA LYS A 54 -15.85 -5.55 -8.07
C LYS A 54 -15.38 -4.37 -8.91
N LYS A 55 -15.17 -3.21 -8.31
CA LYS A 55 -14.74 -1.99 -9.01
C LYS A 55 -13.22 -1.83 -9.06
N LEU A 56 -12.46 -2.73 -8.44
CA LEU A 56 -11.02 -2.65 -8.45
C LEU A 56 -10.46 -2.94 -9.84
N SER A 57 -9.29 -2.40 -10.13
CA SER A 57 -8.66 -2.52 -11.44
C SER A 57 -7.97 -3.85 -11.67
N PHE A 58 -8.10 -4.81 -10.76
CA PHE A 58 -7.47 -6.11 -10.83
C PHE A 58 -8.40 -7.18 -10.26
N SER A 59 -8.13 -8.44 -10.61
CA SER A 59 -8.88 -9.57 -10.05
C SER A 59 -8.48 -9.81 -8.61
N THR A 60 -9.46 -10.06 -7.75
CA THR A 60 -9.23 -10.32 -6.35
C THR A 60 -9.71 -11.71 -5.95
N ASN A 61 -8.87 -12.45 -5.24
CA ASN A 61 -9.24 -13.72 -4.64
C ASN A 61 -8.75 -13.73 -3.19
N LYS A 62 -9.59 -14.25 -2.31
CA LYS A 62 -9.21 -14.38 -0.90
C LYS A 62 -8.23 -15.54 -0.76
N ALA A 63 -7.06 -15.26 -0.16
CA ALA A 63 -6.05 -16.28 0.08
C ALA A 63 -6.43 -17.17 1.25
N SER A 64 -5.71 -18.29 1.41
CA SER A 64 -5.97 -19.26 2.50
C SER A 64 -5.81 -18.66 3.90
N ASP A 65 -5.01 -17.60 4.05
CA ASP A 65 -4.84 -16.89 5.32
C ASP A 65 -5.96 -15.87 5.60
N GLY A 66 -6.95 -15.76 4.71
CA GLY A 66 -8.07 -14.84 4.85
C GLY A 66 -7.83 -13.45 4.28
N ASN A 67 -6.64 -13.14 3.80
CA ASN A 67 -6.30 -11.85 3.23
C ASN A 67 -6.58 -11.79 1.73
N ILE A 68 -6.88 -10.60 1.25
CA ILE A 68 -7.00 -10.33 -0.19
C ILE A 68 -5.74 -9.60 -0.63
N TYR A 69 -5.00 -10.20 -1.55
CA TYR A 69 -3.74 -9.65 -2.05
C TYR A 69 -3.96 -8.85 -3.31
N PHE A 70 -3.12 -7.84 -3.54
CA PHE A 70 -3.13 -7.08 -4.78
C PHE A 70 -2.79 -8.00 -5.94
N GLY A 71 -3.52 -7.87 -7.06
CA GLY A 71 -3.15 -8.52 -8.30
C GLY A 71 -1.99 -7.82 -9.00
N LYS A 72 -1.57 -8.39 -10.14
CA LYS A 72 -0.58 -7.76 -11.00
C LYS A 72 -1.13 -6.42 -11.51
N GLY A 73 -0.28 -5.42 -11.60
CA GLY A 73 -0.70 -4.13 -12.13
C GLY A 73 0.12 -2.97 -11.61
N LYS A 74 -0.37 -1.79 -11.91
CA LYS A 74 0.25 -0.54 -11.53
C LYS A 74 -0.45 0.06 -10.33
N TYR A 75 0.34 0.50 -9.37
CA TYR A 75 -0.15 1.07 -8.11
C TYR A 75 0.60 2.34 -7.79
N LYS A 76 0.05 3.12 -6.86
CA LYS A 76 0.70 4.33 -6.36
C LYS A 76 0.89 4.21 -4.86
N PHE A 77 2.06 4.59 -4.40
CA PHE A 77 2.41 4.66 -2.99
C PHE A 77 2.42 6.14 -2.58
N ARG A 78 1.55 6.50 -1.67
CA ARG A 78 1.43 7.89 -1.21
C ARG A 78 1.98 8.03 0.20
N ILE A 79 2.99 8.92 0.33
CA ILE A 79 3.59 9.29 1.61
C ILE A 79 3.45 10.80 1.75
N ASN A 80 2.75 11.28 2.76
CA ASN A 80 2.50 12.71 2.96
C ASN A 80 1.96 13.33 1.65
N ASN A 81 2.70 14.24 1.05
CA ASN A 81 2.33 14.90 -0.22
C ASN A 81 3.02 14.28 -1.44
N GLU A 82 3.80 13.23 -1.26
CA GLU A 82 4.51 12.58 -2.35
C GLU A 82 3.79 11.33 -2.83
N ILE A 83 3.77 11.13 -4.14
CA ILE A 83 3.18 9.96 -4.77
C ILE A 83 4.24 9.31 -5.64
N LYS A 84 4.47 8.01 -5.46
CA LYS A 84 5.38 7.21 -6.26
C LYS A 84 4.63 6.05 -6.90
N ALA A 85 4.82 5.85 -8.19
CA ALA A 85 4.23 4.72 -8.90
C ALA A 85 5.11 3.47 -8.74
N PHE A 86 4.49 2.30 -8.65
CA PHE A 86 5.20 1.03 -8.66
C PHE A 86 4.33 -0.04 -9.32
N ASN A 87 4.96 -1.14 -9.70
CA ASN A 87 4.29 -2.24 -10.37
C ASN A 87 4.41 -3.52 -9.55
N ILE A 88 3.37 -4.34 -9.61
CA ILE A 88 3.41 -5.74 -9.16
C ILE A 88 3.39 -6.61 -10.40
N ASN A 89 4.43 -7.41 -10.54
CA ASN A 89 4.59 -8.30 -11.70
C ASN A 89 4.12 -9.72 -11.41
#